data_e6768d32efe6f2bba0fb0c07f7edadb4
#
_entry.id   e6768d32efe6f2bba0fb0c07f7edadb4
#
_cell.length_a   1.000
_cell.length_b   1.000
_cell.length_c   1.000
_cell.angle_alpha   90.00
_cell.angle_beta   90.00
_cell.angle_gamma   90.00
#
_symmetry.space_group_name_H-M   'P 1'
#
loop_
_entity.id
_entity.type
_entity.pdbx_description
1 polymer ?
#
loop_
_entity_poly.entity_id
_entity_poly.type
_entity_poly.pdbx_seq_one_letter_code
_entity_poly.pdbx_strand_id
1 'polypeptide(L)'
;RDRVQRYMGKNVSVNLGKVDAILSENEQVKGEVYKPTERIKVYVLEVKDSPKGPKIMVSRTHPELVKRLFEAEVTEVKDGIVEIKSIAREAGSRTKIAVWSNDPDVDPVGACVGMNGARVNAIVGELRGEKIDIITWNENPAMMIENALSPAKVISVIADAEEKSAKVVVPDYQLSLAIGKEGQNARLAARLTGFKIDIKSETQARESGDFLDYENDYEEDEYYDEDGGSYEEYEDGSAPAEEGYEEDSYETDGAEENNAEADGEDLSLIHIS
;
A
#
# COMPACT_ATOMS: atom_id res chain seq x y z
N ARG A 1 -0.97 -6.16 -27.65
CA ARG A 1 -1.97 -5.08 -27.46
C ARG A 1 -3.09 -5.31 -28.44
N ASP A 2 -4.27 -5.50 -27.92
CA ASP A 2 -5.48 -5.82 -28.64
C ASP A 2 -6.13 -4.53 -29.16
N ARG A 3 -6.89 -4.61 -30.23
CA ARG A 3 -7.46 -3.44 -30.88
C ARG A 3 -8.97 -3.41 -30.71
N VAL A 4 -9.51 -2.32 -30.19
CA VAL A 4 -10.94 -2.04 -30.18
C VAL A 4 -11.44 -1.94 -31.63
N GLN A 5 -12.48 -2.70 -31.98
CA GLN A 5 -13.10 -2.63 -33.30
C GLN A 5 -14.31 -1.70 -33.29
N ARG A 6 -15.35 -2.07 -32.55
CA ARG A 6 -16.62 -1.35 -32.52
C ARG A 6 -17.45 -1.69 -31.31
N TYR A 7 -18.40 -0.84 -31.01
CA TYR A 7 -19.49 -1.16 -30.09
C TYR A 7 -20.53 -2.06 -30.76
N MET A 8 -21.02 -3.04 -30.01
CA MET A 8 -22.15 -3.90 -30.37
C MET A 8 -23.21 -3.77 -29.28
N GLY A 9 -24.08 -2.76 -29.41
CA GLY A 9 -24.96 -2.34 -28.30
C GLY A 9 -24.10 -1.81 -27.15
N LYS A 10 -24.22 -2.40 -25.97
CA LYS A 10 -23.42 -2.04 -24.78
C LYS A 10 -22.07 -2.77 -24.67
N ASN A 11 -21.87 -3.79 -25.49
CA ASN A 11 -20.63 -4.56 -25.53
C ASN A 11 -19.64 -3.94 -26.51
N VAL A 12 -18.35 -4.24 -26.32
CA VAL A 12 -17.28 -3.82 -27.23
C VAL A 12 -16.63 -5.05 -27.87
N SER A 13 -16.48 -5.01 -29.19
CA SER A 13 -15.69 -6.02 -29.91
C SER A 13 -14.23 -5.62 -29.89
N VAL A 14 -13.37 -6.55 -29.46
CA VAL A 14 -11.92 -6.38 -29.35
C VAL A 14 -11.24 -7.42 -30.23
N ASN A 15 -10.41 -6.97 -31.18
CA ASN A 15 -9.64 -7.86 -32.04
C ASN A 15 -8.34 -8.27 -31.33
N LEU A 16 -8.15 -9.57 -31.14
CA LEU A 16 -6.96 -10.17 -30.54
C LEU A 16 -5.89 -10.59 -31.56
N GLY A 17 -6.03 -10.13 -32.81
CA GLY A 17 -5.15 -10.47 -33.93
C GLY A 17 -5.78 -11.47 -34.87
N LYS A 18 -6.00 -12.71 -34.44
CA LYS A 18 -6.59 -13.77 -35.30
C LYS A 18 -8.09 -13.99 -35.08
N VAL A 19 -8.59 -13.54 -33.92
CA VAL A 19 -9.97 -13.77 -33.48
C VAL A 19 -10.49 -12.51 -32.77
N ASP A 20 -11.81 -12.37 -32.76
CA ASP A 20 -12.49 -11.30 -32.05
C ASP A 20 -12.99 -11.78 -30.71
N ALA A 21 -12.85 -10.90 -29.68
CA ALA A 21 -13.33 -11.12 -28.35
C ALA A 21 -14.43 -10.13 -27.98
N ILE A 22 -15.20 -10.46 -26.96
CA ILE A 22 -16.30 -9.65 -26.46
C ILE A 22 -15.93 -9.11 -25.08
N LEU A 23 -15.87 -7.80 -24.96
CA LEU A 23 -15.81 -7.07 -23.72
C LEU A 23 -17.23 -6.64 -23.36
N SER A 24 -17.88 -7.41 -22.47
CA SER A 24 -19.26 -7.13 -22.06
C SER A 24 -19.36 -5.89 -21.20
N GLU A 25 -20.56 -5.29 -21.09
CA GLU A 25 -20.80 -4.08 -20.30
C GLU A 25 -20.29 -4.23 -18.85
N ASN A 26 -20.51 -5.38 -18.21
CA ASN A 26 -20.10 -5.63 -16.82
C ASN A 26 -18.59 -5.76 -16.66
N GLU A 27 -17.88 -6.05 -17.72
CA GLU A 27 -16.42 -6.21 -17.74
C GLU A 27 -15.69 -4.95 -18.21
N GLN A 28 -16.45 -3.89 -18.54
CA GLN A 28 -15.92 -2.58 -18.84
C GLN A 28 -15.72 -1.76 -17.56
N VAL A 29 -14.64 -0.99 -17.51
CA VAL A 29 -14.40 -0.06 -16.42
C VAL A 29 -15.30 1.16 -16.59
N LYS A 30 -16.01 1.52 -15.52
CA LYS A 30 -16.87 2.71 -15.52
C LYS A 30 -16.03 3.96 -15.80
N GLY A 31 -16.45 4.73 -16.82
CA GLY A 31 -15.75 5.95 -17.23
C GLY A 31 -14.66 5.73 -18.29
N GLU A 32 -14.26 4.49 -18.59
CA GLU A 32 -13.42 4.23 -19.76
C GLU A 32 -14.22 4.36 -21.06
N VAL A 33 -13.65 5.07 -22.04
CA VAL A 33 -14.19 5.17 -23.39
C VAL A 33 -13.32 4.36 -24.33
N TYR A 34 -13.92 3.40 -25.05
CA TYR A 34 -13.20 2.50 -25.97
C TYR A 34 -13.35 3.01 -27.39
N LYS A 35 -12.36 3.75 -27.87
CA LYS A 35 -12.41 4.32 -29.23
C LYS A 35 -12.04 3.25 -30.27
N PRO A 36 -12.74 3.18 -31.43
CA PRO A 36 -12.34 2.30 -32.51
C PRO A 36 -10.86 2.50 -32.88
N THR A 37 -10.18 1.40 -33.21
CA THR A 37 -8.73 1.33 -33.53
C THR A 37 -7.78 1.54 -32.36
N GLU A 38 -8.27 1.96 -31.19
CA GLU A 38 -7.46 2.10 -29.99
C GLU A 38 -6.90 0.74 -29.53
N ARG A 39 -5.68 0.75 -29.03
CA ARG A 39 -5.04 -0.45 -28.46
C ARG A 39 -5.21 -0.46 -26.96
N ILE A 40 -5.76 -1.56 -26.45
CA ILE A 40 -5.96 -1.80 -25.03
C ILE A 40 -5.40 -3.16 -24.64
N LYS A 41 -5.06 -3.36 -23.39
CA LYS A 41 -4.77 -4.69 -22.84
C LYS A 41 -6.03 -5.21 -22.13
N VAL A 42 -6.36 -6.46 -22.37
CA VAL A 42 -7.51 -7.12 -21.76
C VAL A 42 -7.10 -8.46 -21.16
N TYR A 43 -7.82 -8.90 -20.15
CA TYR A 43 -7.66 -10.23 -19.57
C TYR A 43 -8.69 -11.17 -20.17
N VAL A 44 -8.26 -12.36 -20.61
CA VAL A 44 -9.16 -13.38 -21.15
C VAL A 44 -9.81 -14.12 -20.00
N LEU A 45 -11.13 -13.97 -19.86
CA LEU A 45 -11.92 -14.64 -18.83
C LEU A 45 -12.25 -16.08 -19.21
N GLU A 46 -12.71 -16.27 -20.44
CA GLU A 46 -13.26 -17.54 -20.87
C GLU A 46 -13.18 -17.67 -22.39
N VAL A 47 -12.96 -18.89 -22.85
CA VAL A 47 -13.07 -19.30 -24.26
C VAL A 47 -14.09 -20.43 -24.34
N LYS A 48 -15.18 -20.19 -25.07
CA LYS A 48 -16.24 -21.17 -25.32
C LYS A 48 -16.26 -21.57 -26.79
N ASP A 49 -16.32 -22.86 -27.06
CA ASP A 49 -16.58 -23.35 -28.42
C ASP A 49 -18.05 -23.13 -28.76
N SER A 50 -18.30 -22.67 -29.99
CA SER A 50 -19.63 -22.55 -30.53
C SER A 50 -19.65 -22.98 -31.99
N PRO A 51 -20.82 -23.35 -32.54
CA PRO A 51 -20.94 -23.75 -33.96
C PRO A 51 -20.48 -22.69 -34.97
N LYS A 52 -20.40 -21.43 -34.52
CA LYS A 52 -19.94 -20.28 -35.33
C LYS A 52 -18.48 -19.90 -35.09
N GLY A 53 -17.72 -20.74 -34.38
CA GLY A 53 -16.35 -20.49 -33.96
C GLY A 53 -16.20 -20.14 -32.47
N PRO A 54 -14.98 -20.00 -31.99
CA PRO A 54 -14.73 -19.75 -30.58
C PRO A 54 -15.29 -18.38 -30.13
N LYS A 55 -16.00 -18.37 -29.00
CA LYS A 55 -16.48 -17.16 -28.34
C LYS A 55 -15.56 -16.83 -27.18
N ILE A 56 -14.82 -15.72 -27.28
CA ILE A 56 -13.83 -15.29 -26.30
C ILE A 56 -14.43 -14.14 -25.52
N MET A 57 -14.46 -14.28 -24.18
CA MET A 57 -14.88 -13.23 -23.27
C MET A 57 -13.63 -12.62 -22.61
N VAL A 58 -13.58 -11.29 -22.56
CA VAL A 58 -12.46 -10.54 -21.99
C VAL A 58 -12.94 -9.51 -20.98
N SER A 59 -12.02 -9.10 -20.10
CA SER A 59 -12.29 -8.16 -19.01
C SER A 59 -11.24 -7.06 -18.92
N ARG A 60 -11.71 -5.88 -18.51
CA ARG A 60 -10.90 -4.76 -18.07
C ARG A 60 -11.00 -4.55 -16.53
N THR A 61 -11.98 -5.20 -15.89
CA THR A 61 -12.24 -5.03 -14.45
C THR A 61 -11.58 -6.10 -13.59
N HIS A 62 -11.20 -7.23 -14.16
CA HIS A 62 -10.67 -8.37 -13.43
C HIS A 62 -9.31 -8.05 -12.77
N PRO A 63 -9.09 -8.41 -11.48
CA PRO A 63 -7.81 -8.16 -10.78
C PRO A 63 -6.60 -8.78 -11.46
N GLU A 64 -6.75 -9.96 -12.07
CA GLU A 64 -5.68 -10.62 -12.81
C GLU A 64 -5.12 -9.79 -13.96
N LEU A 65 -5.89 -8.84 -14.52
CA LEU A 65 -5.36 -7.91 -15.53
C LEU A 65 -4.16 -7.14 -14.94
N VAL A 66 -4.29 -6.62 -13.73
CA VAL A 66 -3.23 -5.85 -13.06
C VAL A 66 -2.01 -6.73 -12.81
N LYS A 67 -2.20 -7.97 -12.33
CA LYS A 67 -1.12 -8.93 -12.14
C LYS A 67 -0.36 -9.20 -13.45
N ARG A 68 -1.07 -9.43 -14.55
CA ARG A 68 -0.46 -9.64 -15.86
C ARG A 68 0.26 -8.39 -16.40
N LEU A 69 -0.20 -7.20 -16.03
CA LEU A 69 0.50 -5.96 -16.37
C LEU A 69 1.84 -5.86 -15.63
N PHE A 70 1.88 -6.23 -14.34
CA PHE A 70 3.13 -6.31 -13.59
C PHE A 70 4.08 -7.37 -14.15
N GLU A 71 3.60 -8.57 -14.48
CA GLU A 71 4.42 -9.62 -15.12
C GLU A 71 5.01 -9.14 -16.47
N ALA A 72 4.32 -8.29 -17.19
CA ALA A 72 4.80 -7.78 -18.48
C ALA A 72 5.79 -6.62 -18.34
N GLU A 73 5.72 -5.85 -17.26
CA GLU A 73 6.52 -4.62 -17.05
C GLU A 73 7.72 -4.85 -16.11
N VAL A 74 7.59 -5.78 -15.16
CA VAL A 74 8.58 -6.04 -14.10
C VAL A 74 9.21 -7.41 -14.32
N THR A 75 10.49 -7.42 -14.69
CA THR A 75 11.23 -8.65 -14.98
C THR A 75 11.29 -9.57 -13.77
N GLU A 76 11.50 -9.01 -12.58
CA GLU A 76 11.59 -9.74 -11.32
C GLU A 76 10.28 -10.46 -10.98
N VAL A 77 9.13 -9.89 -11.37
CA VAL A 77 7.81 -10.56 -11.22
C VAL A 77 7.65 -11.65 -12.28
N LYS A 78 8.06 -11.39 -13.51
CA LYS A 78 8.00 -12.37 -14.61
C LYS A 78 8.85 -13.61 -14.32
N ASP A 79 10.02 -13.40 -13.73
CA ASP A 79 10.99 -14.46 -13.43
C ASP A 79 10.69 -15.18 -12.08
N GLY A 80 9.65 -14.74 -11.35
CA GLY A 80 9.22 -15.33 -10.09
C GLY A 80 10.12 -15.01 -8.89
N ILE A 81 11.03 -14.04 -9.02
CA ILE A 81 11.83 -13.50 -7.92
C ILE A 81 10.93 -12.71 -6.97
N VAL A 82 10.10 -11.84 -7.54
CA VAL A 82 9.07 -11.09 -6.81
C VAL A 82 7.71 -11.72 -7.09
N GLU A 83 6.96 -11.99 -6.04
CA GLU A 83 5.62 -12.56 -6.13
C GLU A 83 4.57 -11.54 -5.68
N ILE A 84 3.46 -11.44 -6.43
CA ILE A 84 2.26 -10.75 -5.98
C ILE A 84 1.43 -11.74 -5.16
N LYS A 85 1.48 -11.63 -3.84
CA LYS A 85 0.81 -12.53 -2.90
C LYS A 85 -0.69 -12.29 -2.83
N SER A 86 -1.12 -11.05 -2.88
CA SER A 86 -2.54 -10.70 -2.89
C SER A 86 -2.80 -9.40 -3.66
N ILE A 87 -4.04 -9.23 -4.09
CA ILE A 87 -4.50 -8.07 -4.84
C ILE A 87 -5.94 -7.74 -4.47
N ALA A 88 -6.20 -6.46 -4.26
CA ALA A 88 -7.55 -5.93 -4.07
C ALA A 88 -7.75 -4.75 -5.01
N ARG A 89 -8.81 -4.78 -5.83
CA ARG A 89 -9.04 -3.83 -6.91
C ARG A 89 -10.42 -3.25 -6.89
N GLU A 90 -10.51 -1.95 -7.05
CA GLU A 90 -11.68 -1.21 -7.48
C GLU A 90 -11.37 -0.58 -8.84
N ALA A 91 -11.77 -1.30 -9.88
CA ALA A 91 -11.41 -0.99 -11.26
C ALA A 91 -11.76 0.45 -11.65
N GLY A 92 -10.81 1.14 -12.26
CA GLY A 92 -10.92 2.54 -12.65
C GLY A 92 -10.72 3.55 -11.51
N SER A 93 -10.49 3.08 -10.27
CA SER A 93 -10.27 3.94 -9.11
C SER A 93 -8.93 3.64 -8.44
N ARG A 94 -8.81 2.50 -7.77
CA ARG A 94 -7.61 2.15 -7.00
C ARG A 94 -7.41 0.65 -6.88
N THR A 95 -6.15 0.23 -6.89
CA THR A 95 -5.72 -1.15 -6.62
C THR A 95 -4.64 -1.15 -5.54
N LYS A 96 -4.72 -2.12 -4.62
CA LYS A 96 -3.62 -2.46 -3.71
C LYS A 96 -3.07 -3.83 -4.06
N ILE A 97 -1.75 -3.95 -4.10
CA ILE A 97 -1.04 -5.22 -4.26
C ILE A 97 -0.07 -5.44 -3.12
N ALA A 98 -0.01 -6.66 -2.62
CA ALA A 98 0.99 -7.07 -1.64
C ALA A 98 2.05 -7.94 -2.32
N VAL A 99 3.29 -7.54 -2.22
CA VAL A 99 4.41 -8.16 -2.91
C VAL A 99 5.43 -8.73 -1.93
N TRP A 100 6.07 -9.81 -2.32
CA TRP A 100 7.09 -10.51 -1.56
C TRP A 100 8.27 -10.86 -2.47
N SER A 101 9.49 -10.84 -1.95
CA SER A 101 10.66 -11.33 -2.67
C SER A 101 11.13 -12.67 -2.12
N ASN A 102 11.39 -13.61 -3.02
CA ASN A 102 12.03 -14.87 -2.71
C ASN A 102 13.56 -14.75 -2.60
N ASP A 103 14.11 -13.60 -3.03
CA ASP A 103 15.52 -13.25 -2.93
C ASP A 103 15.67 -12.11 -1.90
N PRO A 104 16.43 -12.33 -0.80
CA PRO A 104 16.61 -11.32 0.25
C PRO A 104 17.34 -10.05 -0.23
N ASP A 105 18.09 -10.14 -1.32
CA ASP A 105 18.82 -9.00 -1.89
C ASP A 105 17.96 -8.14 -2.84
N VAL A 106 16.71 -8.55 -3.09
CA VAL A 106 15.78 -7.84 -3.96
C VAL A 106 14.66 -7.20 -3.16
N ASP A 107 14.57 -5.87 -3.20
CA ASP A 107 13.42 -5.13 -2.66
C ASP A 107 12.20 -5.31 -3.57
N PRO A 108 11.14 -6.00 -3.11
CA PRO A 108 9.98 -6.29 -3.94
C PRO A 108 9.17 -5.05 -4.31
N VAL A 109 9.08 -4.07 -3.41
CA VAL A 109 8.36 -2.81 -3.66
C VAL A 109 9.13 -1.97 -4.66
N GLY A 110 10.44 -1.77 -4.44
CA GLY A 110 11.30 -1.02 -5.32
C GLY A 110 11.35 -1.60 -6.74
N ALA A 111 11.38 -2.94 -6.88
CA ALA A 111 11.34 -3.62 -8.17
C ALA A 111 10.04 -3.31 -8.94
N CYS A 112 8.90 -3.33 -8.25
CA CYS A 112 7.58 -3.04 -8.85
C CYS A 112 7.38 -1.55 -9.18
N VAL A 113 7.89 -0.66 -8.34
CA VAL A 113 7.81 0.80 -8.55
C VAL A 113 8.72 1.22 -9.71
N GLY A 114 9.94 0.71 -9.72
CA GLY A 114 10.98 1.07 -10.67
C GLY A 114 11.59 2.46 -10.42
N MET A 115 12.63 2.78 -11.16
CA MET A 115 13.32 4.07 -11.03
C MET A 115 12.35 5.23 -11.30
N ASN A 116 12.25 6.17 -10.35
CA ASN A 116 11.33 7.32 -10.42
C ASN A 116 9.86 6.91 -10.72
N GLY A 117 9.44 5.71 -10.29
CA GLY A 117 8.10 5.22 -10.55
C GLY A 117 7.81 4.79 -11.99
N ALA A 118 8.82 4.65 -12.84
CA ALA A 118 8.63 4.42 -14.27
C ALA A 118 7.79 3.18 -14.58
N ARG A 119 8.01 2.07 -13.84
CA ARG A 119 7.30 0.81 -14.07
C ARG A 119 5.83 0.89 -13.62
N VAL A 120 5.59 1.35 -12.39
CA VAL A 120 4.21 1.49 -11.89
C VAL A 120 3.42 2.53 -12.69
N ASN A 121 4.05 3.65 -13.10
CA ASN A 121 3.39 4.68 -13.91
C ASN A 121 3.02 4.19 -15.31
N ALA A 122 3.81 3.29 -15.91
CA ALA A 122 3.45 2.65 -17.17
C ALA A 122 2.17 1.80 -17.04
N ILE A 123 2.02 1.10 -15.90
CA ILE A 123 0.82 0.31 -15.61
C ILE A 123 -0.38 1.23 -15.32
N VAL A 124 -0.18 2.27 -14.52
CA VAL A 124 -1.22 3.30 -14.24
C VAL A 124 -1.70 3.94 -15.54
N GLY A 125 -0.79 4.24 -16.46
CA GLY A 125 -1.13 4.76 -17.80
C GLY A 125 -1.97 3.80 -18.63
N GLU A 126 -1.65 2.50 -18.63
CA GLU A 126 -2.46 1.46 -19.30
C GLU A 126 -3.86 1.33 -18.68
N LEU A 127 -3.97 1.51 -17.37
CA LEU A 127 -5.22 1.48 -16.60
C LEU A 127 -5.93 2.86 -16.55
N ARG A 128 -5.47 3.81 -17.37
CA ARG A 128 -6.06 5.15 -17.54
C ARG A 128 -6.21 5.95 -16.24
N GLY A 129 -5.19 5.88 -15.40
CA GLY A 129 -5.10 6.67 -14.18
C GLY A 129 -5.63 5.97 -12.92
N GLU A 130 -5.92 4.66 -12.97
CA GLU A 130 -6.21 3.86 -11.79
C GLU A 130 -4.99 3.87 -10.86
N LYS A 131 -5.16 4.34 -9.62
CA LYS A 131 -4.06 4.43 -8.65
C LYS A 131 -3.65 3.04 -8.17
N ILE A 132 -2.35 2.84 -7.97
CA ILE A 132 -1.81 1.55 -7.51
C ILE A 132 -0.97 1.79 -6.26
N ASP A 133 -1.35 1.12 -5.15
CA ASP A 133 -0.55 1.04 -3.93
C ASP A 133 0.17 -0.31 -3.90
N ILE A 134 1.48 -0.27 -3.75
CA ILE A 134 2.33 -1.44 -3.67
C ILE A 134 2.84 -1.52 -2.24
N ILE A 135 2.53 -2.61 -1.55
CA ILE A 135 2.94 -2.82 -0.15
C ILE A 135 3.72 -4.12 0.00
N THR A 136 4.57 -4.18 1.01
CA THR A 136 5.26 -5.41 1.37
C THR A 136 4.28 -6.38 2.02
N TRP A 137 4.21 -7.60 1.48
CA TRP A 137 3.49 -8.70 2.12
C TRP A 137 4.21 -9.15 3.39
N ASN A 138 3.47 -9.54 4.41
CA ASN A 138 4.00 -10.08 5.64
C ASN A 138 3.14 -11.27 6.10
N GLU A 139 3.79 -12.30 6.64
CA GLU A 139 3.12 -13.47 7.19
C GLU A 139 2.38 -13.15 8.48
N ASN A 140 2.90 -12.22 9.28
CA ASN A 140 2.25 -11.74 10.49
C ASN A 140 1.03 -10.90 10.11
N PRO A 141 -0.21 -11.30 10.50
CA PRO A 141 -1.43 -10.60 10.12
C PRO A 141 -1.47 -9.15 10.58
N ALA A 142 -0.95 -8.84 11.77
CA ALA A 142 -0.94 -7.47 12.29
C ALA A 142 -0.07 -6.55 11.43
N MET A 143 1.15 -6.99 11.09
CA MET A 143 2.03 -6.25 10.19
C MET A 143 1.46 -6.14 8.76
N MET A 144 0.82 -7.21 8.29
CA MET A 144 0.18 -7.18 6.96
C MET A 144 -0.97 -6.16 6.91
N ILE A 145 -1.77 -6.06 7.96
CA ILE A 145 -2.86 -5.09 8.07
C ILE A 145 -2.32 -3.66 8.17
N GLU A 146 -1.28 -3.45 8.99
CA GLU A 146 -0.59 -2.16 9.08
C GLU A 146 -0.11 -1.70 7.70
N ASN A 147 0.64 -2.56 6.99
CA ASN A 147 1.10 -2.27 5.63
C ASN A 147 -0.05 -1.99 4.66
N ALA A 148 -1.14 -2.75 4.76
CA ALA A 148 -2.31 -2.61 3.89
C ALA A 148 -3.05 -1.28 4.06
N LEU A 149 -2.97 -0.66 5.23
CA LEU A 149 -3.57 0.65 5.52
C LEU A 149 -2.74 1.83 5.01
N SER A 150 -1.53 1.56 4.48
CA SER A 150 -0.73 2.61 3.82
C SER A 150 -1.60 3.44 2.85
N PRO A 151 -1.42 4.77 2.79
CA PRO A 151 -0.35 5.58 3.40
C PRO A 151 -0.62 6.04 4.84
N ALA A 152 -1.72 5.61 5.49
CA ALA A 152 -2.02 5.98 6.88
C ALA A 152 -1.01 5.34 7.84
N LYS A 153 -0.59 6.11 8.85
CA LYS A 153 0.23 5.60 9.94
C LYS A 153 -0.66 4.95 11.00
N VAL A 154 -0.24 3.82 11.51
CA VAL A 154 -0.96 3.03 12.50
C VAL A 154 -0.20 3.07 13.82
N ILE A 155 -0.91 3.16 14.95
CA ILE A 155 -0.33 3.07 16.30
C ILE A 155 -0.24 1.60 16.71
N SER A 156 -1.34 0.87 16.58
CA SER A 156 -1.41 -0.54 16.97
C SER A 156 -2.40 -1.34 16.13
N VAL A 157 -2.13 -2.62 16.02
CA VAL A 157 -3.01 -3.61 15.37
C VAL A 157 -3.12 -4.84 16.26
N ILE A 158 -4.34 -5.21 16.65
CA ILE A 158 -4.65 -6.49 17.27
C ILE A 158 -5.40 -7.31 16.23
N ALA A 159 -4.79 -8.40 15.78
CA ALA A 159 -5.38 -9.27 14.79
C ALA A 159 -5.70 -10.65 15.39
N ASP A 160 -6.94 -11.07 15.25
CA ASP A 160 -7.39 -12.43 15.54
C ASP A 160 -7.37 -13.24 14.24
N ALA A 161 -6.45 -14.20 14.16
CA ALA A 161 -6.26 -15.02 12.98
C ALA A 161 -7.36 -16.09 12.80
N GLU A 162 -8.03 -16.50 13.88
CA GLU A 162 -9.10 -17.49 13.85
C GLU A 162 -10.40 -16.86 13.38
N GLU A 163 -10.78 -15.73 13.94
CA GLU A 163 -11.98 -14.98 13.56
C GLU A 163 -11.82 -14.15 12.31
N LYS A 164 -10.59 -14.00 11.80
CA LYS A 164 -10.26 -13.10 10.68
C LYS A 164 -10.74 -11.67 10.93
N SER A 165 -10.58 -11.19 12.15
CA SER A 165 -10.93 -9.85 12.58
C SER A 165 -9.70 -9.11 13.10
N ALA A 166 -9.71 -7.78 13.01
CA ALA A 166 -8.64 -6.94 13.52
C ALA A 166 -9.19 -5.62 14.06
N LYS A 167 -8.63 -5.17 15.18
CA LYS A 167 -8.81 -3.82 15.71
C LYS A 167 -7.55 -3.01 15.40
N VAL A 168 -7.73 -1.83 14.86
CA VAL A 168 -6.64 -0.94 14.47
C VAL A 168 -6.85 0.42 15.11
N VAL A 169 -5.80 0.93 15.74
CA VAL A 169 -5.78 2.27 16.33
C VAL A 169 -4.82 3.14 15.52
N VAL A 170 -5.31 4.31 15.13
CA VAL A 170 -4.55 5.31 14.39
C VAL A 170 -4.56 6.65 15.14
N PRO A 171 -3.56 7.54 14.93
CA PRO A 171 -3.64 8.91 15.44
C PRO A 171 -4.91 9.59 14.93
N ASP A 172 -5.52 10.48 15.72
CA ASP A 172 -6.77 11.15 15.36
C ASP A 172 -6.71 11.82 13.98
N TYR A 173 -5.59 12.48 13.66
CA TYR A 173 -5.38 13.14 12.36
C TYR A 173 -5.19 12.17 11.18
N GLN A 174 -4.98 10.87 11.43
CA GLN A 174 -4.83 9.83 10.41
C GLN A 174 -6.13 9.07 10.12
N LEU A 175 -7.17 9.21 10.96
CA LEU A 175 -8.40 8.42 10.86
C LEU A 175 -9.05 8.55 9.47
N SER A 176 -9.20 9.77 8.98
CA SER A 176 -9.78 10.01 7.65
C SER A 176 -8.95 9.40 6.52
N LEU A 177 -7.62 9.40 6.64
CA LEU A 177 -6.72 8.79 5.66
C LEU A 177 -6.79 7.26 5.72
N ALA A 178 -6.82 6.68 6.92
CA ALA A 178 -6.92 5.24 7.14
C ALA A 178 -8.23 4.67 6.56
N ILE A 179 -9.35 5.36 6.78
CA ILE A 179 -10.64 4.99 6.21
C ILE A 179 -10.65 5.24 4.69
N GLY A 180 -10.14 6.41 4.27
CA GLY A 180 -10.16 6.88 2.88
C GLY A 180 -11.52 7.40 2.43
N LYS A 181 -11.55 8.01 1.24
CA LYS A 181 -12.79 8.52 0.63
C LYS A 181 -13.80 7.37 0.47
N GLU A 182 -15.01 7.54 1.00
CA GLU A 182 -16.08 6.53 0.97
C GLU A 182 -15.65 5.15 1.52
N GLY A 183 -14.67 5.12 2.44
CA GLY A 183 -14.15 3.90 3.03
C GLY A 183 -13.25 3.07 2.10
N GLN A 184 -12.77 3.64 1.00
CA GLN A 184 -12.02 2.90 -0.02
C GLN A 184 -10.73 2.29 0.50
N ASN A 185 -9.93 3.03 1.29
CA ASN A 185 -8.67 2.52 1.79
C ASN A 185 -8.87 1.33 2.74
N ALA A 186 -9.79 1.48 3.72
CA ALA A 186 -10.14 0.40 4.65
C ALA A 186 -10.73 -0.82 3.94
N ARG A 187 -11.62 -0.61 2.96
CA ARG A 187 -12.24 -1.69 2.19
C ARG A 187 -11.25 -2.46 1.34
N LEU A 188 -10.32 -1.77 0.67
CA LEU A 188 -9.25 -2.41 -0.10
C LEU A 188 -8.28 -3.16 0.83
N ALA A 189 -7.91 -2.59 1.99
CA ALA A 189 -7.08 -3.25 2.98
C ALA A 189 -7.74 -4.54 3.50
N ALA A 190 -9.04 -4.48 3.83
CA ALA A 190 -9.80 -5.65 4.28
C ALA A 190 -9.83 -6.77 3.23
N ARG A 191 -10.05 -6.41 1.95
CA ARG A 191 -10.04 -7.40 0.85
C ARG A 191 -8.65 -7.97 0.58
N LEU A 192 -7.60 -7.13 0.69
CA LEU A 192 -6.22 -7.51 0.44
C LEU A 192 -5.72 -8.51 1.48
N THR A 193 -6.07 -8.30 2.75
CA THR A 193 -5.63 -9.11 3.89
C THR A 193 -6.56 -10.28 4.20
N GLY A 194 -7.82 -10.19 3.79
CA GLY A 194 -8.87 -11.16 4.13
C GLY A 194 -9.40 -11.01 5.56
N PHE A 195 -9.12 -9.86 6.23
CA PHE A 195 -9.57 -9.57 7.59
C PHE A 195 -10.70 -8.54 7.59
N LYS A 196 -11.62 -8.66 8.55
CA LYS A 196 -12.54 -7.59 8.91
C LYS A 196 -11.79 -6.61 9.79
N ILE A 197 -11.60 -5.38 9.32
CA ILE A 197 -10.80 -4.37 10.00
C ILE A 197 -11.71 -3.32 10.63
N ASP A 198 -11.61 -3.15 11.96
CA ASP A 198 -12.23 -2.07 12.72
C ASP A 198 -11.17 -1.01 13.02
N ILE A 199 -11.38 0.21 12.51
CA ILE A 199 -10.40 1.30 12.64
C ILE A 199 -10.97 2.36 13.57
N LYS A 200 -10.25 2.67 14.64
CA LYS A 200 -10.57 3.71 15.59
C LYS A 200 -9.44 4.72 15.71
N SER A 201 -9.79 5.97 16.00
CA SER A 201 -8.78 6.93 16.40
C SER A 201 -8.35 6.67 17.85
N GLU A 202 -7.21 7.23 18.22
CA GLU A 202 -6.67 7.13 19.59
C GLU A 202 -7.69 7.60 20.62
N THR A 203 -8.35 8.73 20.37
CA THR A 203 -9.42 9.25 21.25
C THR A 203 -10.60 8.28 21.34
N GLN A 204 -11.08 7.77 20.22
CA GLN A 204 -12.19 6.81 20.20
C GLN A 204 -11.83 5.48 20.89
N ALA A 205 -10.60 5.01 20.75
CA ALA A 205 -10.14 3.78 21.39
C ALA A 205 -10.08 3.94 22.93
N ARG A 206 -9.62 5.10 23.43
CA ARG A 206 -9.64 5.43 24.86
C ARG A 206 -11.07 5.50 25.42
N GLU A 207 -11.98 6.16 24.71
CA GLU A 207 -13.38 6.28 25.13
C GLU A 207 -14.11 4.93 25.15
N SER A 208 -13.79 4.03 24.22
CA SER A 208 -14.40 2.69 24.17
C SER A 208 -13.75 1.66 25.10
N GLY A 209 -12.65 2.00 25.76
CA GLY A 209 -11.91 1.10 26.64
C GLY A 209 -11.04 0.07 25.92
N ASP A 210 -10.91 0.18 24.60
CA ASP A 210 -10.11 -0.77 23.80
C ASP A 210 -8.58 -0.63 24.06
N PHE A 211 -8.15 0.39 24.82
CA PHE A 211 -6.77 0.56 25.29
C PHE A 211 -6.46 -0.24 26.57
N LEU A 212 -7.48 -0.67 27.30
CA LEU A 212 -7.29 -1.31 28.61
C LEU A 212 -6.71 -2.73 28.50
N ASP A 213 -6.79 -3.36 27.33
CA ASP A 213 -6.23 -4.69 27.11
C ASP A 213 -4.70 -4.70 27.02
N TYR A 214 -4.05 -3.53 26.90
CA TYR A 214 -2.58 -3.43 26.83
C TYR A 214 -1.90 -3.15 28.18
N GLU A 215 -2.62 -2.59 29.16
CA GLU A 215 -2.05 -2.31 30.48
C GLU A 215 -2.04 -3.54 31.40
N ASN A 216 -2.79 -4.60 31.08
CA ASN A 216 -2.88 -5.80 31.92
C ASN A 216 -1.87 -6.91 31.61
N ASP A 217 -1.11 -6.82 30.50
CA ASP A 217 -0.04 -7.80 30.20
C ASP A 217 1.34 -7.46 30.79
N TYR A 218 1.45 -6.32 31.46
CA TYR A 218 2.56 -6.05 32.38
C TYR A 218 2.09 -6.32 33.80
N GLU A 219 1.72 -7.55 34.12
CA GLU A 219 1.76 -8.01 35.50
C GLU A 219 3.21 -7.88 35.95
N GLU A 220 3.39 -6.98 36.89
CA GLU A 220 4.57 -6.85 37.68
C GLU A 220 4.98 -8.25 38.18
N ASP A 221 6.03 -8.80 37.61
CA ASP A 221 6.82 -9.81 38.30
C ASP A 221 7.39 -9.11 39.54
N GLU A 222 6.56 -9.04 40.60
CA GLU A 222 7.08 -8.77 41.95
C GLU A 222 8.05 -9.92 42.29
N TYR A 223 9.30 -9.67 42.00
CA TYR A 223 10.40 -10.44 42.56
C TYR A 223 10.41 -10.26 44.09
N TYR A 224 9.74 -11.16 44.77
CA TYR A 224 9.95 -11.33 46.20
C TYR A 224 11.32 -11.95 46.40
N ASP A 225 12.33 -11.15 46.69
CA ASP A 225 13.58 -11.59 47.24
C ASP A 225 13.34 -11.93 48.72
N GLU A 226 13.13 -13.21 49.03
CA GLU A 226 13.25 -13.76 50.37
C GLU A 226 14.73 -13.89 50.73
N ASP A 227 15.41 -12.82 51.06
CA ASP A 227 16.60 -12.91 51.92
C ASP A 227 16.78 -11.61 52.71
N GLY A 228 16.46 -11.73 54.01
CA GLY A 228 16.70 -10.70 55.01
C GLY A 228 18.18 -10.45 55.24
N GLY A 229 18.70 -9.38 54.72
CA GLY A 229 20.02 -8.88 55.00
C GLY A 229 19.97 -7.39 55.32
N SER A 230 20.00 -7.05 56.64
CA SER A 230 20.21 -5.72 57.15
C SER A 230 21.59 -5.21 56.75
N TYR A 231 21.68 -4.08 56.06
CA TYR A 231 22.92 -3.32 55.95
C TYR A 231 22.75 -1.91 56.51
N GLU A 232 23.67 -1.61 57.40
CA GLU A 232 23.79 -0.37 58.17
C GLU A 232 24.13 0.81 57.24
N GLU A 233 23.59 1.90 57.64
CA GLU A 233 23.77 3.27 57.18
C GLU A 233 25.23 3.72 57.33
N TYR A 234 25.89 4.14 56.27
CA TYR A 234 27.09 4.96 56.31
C TYR A 234 26.85 6.29 55.62
N GLU A 235 26.67 7.32 56.48
CA GLU A 235 26.89 8.73 56.10
C GLU A 235 28.37 8.94 55.81
N ASP A 236 28.74 9.40 54.63
CA ASP A 236 29.90 10.27 54.47
C ASP A 236 29.69 11.26 53.31
N GLY A 237 29.72 12.50 53.68
CA GLY A 237 29.63 13.63 52.79
C GLY A 237 30.99 13.93 52.17
N SER A 238 30.99 14.05 50.86
CA SER A 238 31.87 15.00 50.16
C SER A 238 31.45 15.15 48.71
N ALA A 239 31.11 16.37 48.33
CA ALA A 239 30.99 16.80 46.96
C ALA A 239 32.38 16.96 46.31
N PRO A 240 32.55 16.71 45.06
CA PRO A 240 33.56 17.40 44.28
C PRO A 240 32.97 18.22 43.10
N ALA A 241 33.38 19.45 43.15
CA ALA A 241 33.77 20.45 42.17
C ALA A 241 33.31 20.30 40.71
N GLU A 242 32.73 21.39 40.25
CA GLU A 242 32.52 21.80 38.87
C GLU A 242 33.85 21.84 38.10
N GLU A 243 33.88 21.17 36.93
CA GLU A 243 34.82 21.50 35.88
C GLU A 243 34.06 21.94 34.64
N GLY A 244 34.30 23.20 34.27
CA GLY A 244 33.73 23.83 33.09
C GLY A 244 34.36 23.31 31.80
N TYR A 245 33.54 23.23 30.78
CA TYR A 245 34.02 23.14 29.43
C TYR A 245 33.72 24.41 28.66
N GLU A 246 34.80 24.94 28.08
CA GLU A 246 34.87 26.18 27.33
C GLU A 246 34.08 26.12 26.00
N GLU A 247 33.35 27.19 25.71
CA GLU A 247 32.78 27.53 24.42
C GLU A 247 33.89 27.91 23.45
N ASP A 248 34.05 27.18 22.36
CA ASP A 248 34.77 27.63 21.20
C ASP A 248 33.80 28.19 20.16
N SER A 249 33.84 29.51 20.08
CA SER A 249 33.22 30.34 19.04
C SER A 249 34.05 30.32 17.79
N TYR A 250 33.46 29.99 16.65
CA TYR A 250 34.00 30.34 15.34
C TYR A 250 33.12 31.35 14.63
N GLU A 251 33.79 32.46 14.32
CA GLU A 251 33.24 33.63 13.67
C GLU A 251 32.92 33.40 12.19
N THR A 252 31.89 34.12 11.78
CA THR A 252 31.41 34.33 10.42
C THR A 252 32.29 35.33 9.66
N ASP A 253 32.53 35.05 8.38
CA ASP A 253 32.77 36.03 7.32
C ASP A 253 32.03 35.50 6.10
N GLY A 254 31.18 36.14 5.42
CA GLY A 254 30.97 37.46 4.93
C GLY A 254 30.95 37.44 3.38
N ALA A 255 29.82 37.90 2.79
CA ALA A 255 29.63 38.39 1.41
C ALA A 255 29.56 37.32 0.28
N GLU A 256 28.69 37.39 -0.72
CA GLU A 256 28.08 38.51 -1.46
C GLU A 256 26.85 38.03 -2.26
N GLU A 257 25.97 38.95 -2.49
CA GLU A 257 24.76 38.90 -3.34
C GLU A 257 25.07 38.54 -4.79
N ASN A 258 24.16 37.75 -5.42
CA ASN A 258 23.74 38.06 -6.78
C ASN A 258 22.30 37.59 -7.07
N ASN A 259 21.52 38.56 -7.42
CA ASN A 259 20.14 38.55 -7.92
C ASN A 259 20.11 37.95 -9.34
N ALA A 260 19.17 37.01 -9.59
CA ALA A 260 18.57 36.84 -10.91
C ALA A 260 17.17 36.23 -10.77
N GLU A 261 16.18 37.04 -11.12
CA GLU A 261 14.80 36.67 -11.37
C GLU A 261 14.72 35.69 -12.56
N ALA A 262 13.91 34.65 -12.46
CA ALA A 262 13.18 34.06 -13.59
C ALA A 262 12.05 33.15 -13.10
N ASP A 263 10.86 33.55 -13.43
CA ASP A 263 9.60 32.91 -13.78
C ASP A 263 9.27 31.51 -13.21
N GLY A 264 8.05 31.49 -12.62
CA GLY A 264 7.39 30.35 -12.06
C GLY A 264 6.92 29.34 -13.11
N GLU A 265 7.05 28.09 -12.78
CA GLU A 265 6.15 27.03 -13.18
C GLU A 265 5.97 26.05 -12.02
N ASP A 266 4.70 25.90 -11.71
CA ASP A 266 4.11 25.11 -10.66
C ASP A 266 4.38 23.61 -10.89
N LEU A 267 5.31 23.03 -10.17
CA LEU A 267 5.54 21.60 -10.13
C LEU A 267 5.12 21.08 -8.76
N SER A 268 3.88 20.59 -8.68
CA SER A 268 3.37 19.83 -7.55
C SER A 268 4.19 18.54 -7.38
N LEU A 269 5.12 18.58 -6.44
CA LEU A 269 5.88 17.42 -5.99
C LEU A 269 4.96 16.48 -5.21
N ILE A 270 4.71 15.31 -5.80
CA ILE A 270 4.15 14.16 -5.10
C ILE A 270 5.27 13.57 -4.25
N HIS A 271 5.23 13.82 -2.95
CA HIS A 271 6.06 13.11 -1.97
C HIS A 271 5.49 11.71 -1.77
N ILE A 272 6.29 10.71 -2.16
CA ILE A 272 6.11 9.32 -1.73
C ILE A 272 7.20 9.08 -0.67
N SER A 273 6.74 8.95 0.56
CA SER A 273 7.55 8.39 1.65
C SER A 273 7.26 6.91 1.74
#